data_50a62e9a2a3532e7410f22782e9dfeaa
#
_entry.id   50a62e9a2a3532e7410f22782e9dfeaa
#
_cell.length_a   1.000
_cell.length_b   1.000
_cell.length_c   1.000
_cell.angle_alpha   90.00
_cell.angle_beta   90.00
_cell.angle_gamma   90.00
#
_symmetry.space_group_name_H-M   'P 1'
#
loop_
_entity.id
_entity.type
_entity.pdbx_description
1 polymer ?
#
loop_
_entity_poly.entity_id
_entity_poly.type
_entity_poly.pdbx_seq_one_letter_code
_entity_poly.pdbx_strand_id
1 'polypeptide(L)'
;MIFNYGFLYITLKKYLISRDSIKYRKLMANFSLKVNGKTEQIDVDPTTPMLWVLRDHLKLVGTKFGCGIAQCGACTVHLGDNAVRSCQLPISAVGEQAITTIEGLSENGDHPVQKAWIEEDVYQCGYCQAGQIMNASAFLKKNPNPSDVEIEDAMNGNI
;
A
#
# COMPACT_ATOMS: atom_id res chain seq x y z
N MET A 1 -17.61 -55.38 -8.62
CA MET A 1 -17.56 -54.05 -9.22
C MET A 1 -16.91 -53.10 -8.23
N ILE A 2 -15.63 -52.80 -8.37
CA ILE A 2 -14.92 -51.84 -7.49
C ILE A 2 -15.08 -50.48 -8.15
N PHE A 3 -15.95 -49.65 -7.60
CA PHE A 3 -16.10 -48.27 -8.05
C PHE A 3 -14.83 -47.47 -7.71
N ASN A 4 -14.15 -46.98 -8.76
CA ASN A 4 -12.91 -46.25 -8.63
C ASN A 4 -13.18 -44.77 -8.21
N TYR A 5 -13.43 -44.59 -6.90
CA TYR A 5 -13.68 -43.26 -6.31
C TYR A 5 -12.55 -42.24 -6.52
N GLY A 6 -11.33 -42.71 -6.78
CA GLY A 6 -10.18 -41.84 -7.04
C GLY A 6 -10.32 -41.03 -8.35
N PHE A 7 -10.82 -41.65 -9.41
CA PHE A 7 -11.00 -40.97 -10.69
C PHE A 7 -12.09 -39.88 -10.65
N LEU A 8 -13.21 -40.16 -9.95
CA LEU A 8 -14.29 -39.21 -9.75
C LEU A 8 -13.86 -38.00 -8.90
N TYR A 9 -13.07 -38.24 -7.86
CA TYR A 9 -12.55 -37.16 -6.98
C TYR A 9 -11.60 -36.23 -7.73
N ILE A 10 -10.68 -36.75 -8.54
CA ILE A 10 -9.72 -35.98 -9.36
C ILE A 10 -10.47 -35.15 -10.40
N THR A 11 -11.48 -35.72 -11.05
CA THR A 11 -12.28 -35.03 -12.06
C THR A 11 -13.12 -33.90 -11.47
N LEU A 12 -13.75 -34.11 -10.30
CA LEU A 12 -14.51 -33.08 -9.58
C LEU A 12 -13.59 -31.97 -9.08
N LYS A 13 -12.40 -32.29 -8.58
CA LYS A 13 -11.41 -31.30 -8.12
C LYS A 13 -10.90 -30.43 -9.28
N LYS A 14 -10.60 -31.02 -10.44
CA LYS A 14 -10.24 -30.27 -11.66
C LYS A 14 -11.38 -29.36 -12.14
N TYR A 15 -12.62 -29.83 -12.10
CA TYR A 15 -13.79 -29.05 -12.49
C TYR A 15 -14.05 -27.87 -11.57
N LEU A 16 -13.95 -28.06 -10.24
CA LEU A 16 -14.09 -26.99 -9.24
C LEU A 16 -13.00 -25.94 -9.38
N ILE A 17 -11.73 -26.35 -9.50
CA ILE A 17 -10.59 -25.42 -9.72
C ILE A 17 -10.77 -24.63 -11.01
N SER A 18 -11.27 -25.24 -12.10
CA SER A 18 -11.51 -24.56 -13.36
C SER A 18 -12.65 -23.52 -13.25
N ARG A 19 -13.73 -23.83 -12.54
CA ARG A 19 -14.84 -22.87 -12.33
C ARG A 19 -14.42 -21.69 -11.45
N ASP A 20 -13.64 -21.94 -10.40
CA ASP A 20 -13.15 -20.88 -9.53
C ASP A 20 -12.14 -19.97 -10.26
N SER A 21 -11.24 -20.52 -11.05
CA SER A 21 -10.32 -19.73 -11.86
C SER A 21 -11.03 -18.86 -12.93
N ILE A 22 -12.15 -19.36 -13.49
CA ILE A 22 -12.97 -18.57 -14.42
C ILE A 22 -13.74 -17.47 -13.69
N LYS A 23 -14.23 -17.73 -12.48
CA LYS A 23 -14.93 -16.73 -11.66
C LYS A 23 -13.98 -15.62 -11.20
N TYR A 24 -12.75 -15.97 -10.78
CA TYR A 24 -11.72 -14.99 -10.41
C TYR A 24 -11.24 -14.16 -11.62
N ARG A 25 -11.04 -14.77 -12.80
CA ARG A 25 -10.68 -14.01 -14.01
C ARG A 25 -11.72 -12.97 -14.42
N LYS A 26 -12.99 -13.18 -14.09
CA LYS A 26 -14.09 -12.25 -14.43
C LYS A 26 -14.13 -10.99 -13.58
N LEU A 27 -13.39 -10.95 -12.47
CA LEU A 27 -13.30 -9.82 -11.53
C LEU A 27 -12.05 -8.97 -11.74
N MET A 28 -11.06 -9.44 -12.53
CA MET A 28 -9.84 -8.69 -12.81
C MET A 28 -10.11 -7.50 -13.72
N ALA A 29 -9.48 -6.38 -13.43
CA ALA A 29 -9.51 -5.18 -14.25
C ALA A 29 -8.10 -4.62 -14.40
N ASN A 30 -7.81 -4.06 -15.57
CA ASN A 30 -6.53 -3.42 -15.82
C ASN A 30 -6.57 -1.97 -15.32
N PHE A 31 -5.60 -1.62 -14.49
CA PHE A 31 -5.41 -0.28 -13.95
C PHE A 31 -4.11 0.31 -14.46
N SER A 32 -4.16 1.56 -14.92
CA SER A 32 -2.99 2.37 -15.24
C SER A 32 -2.72 3.29 -14.05
N LEU A 33 -1.68 3.02 -13.29
CA LEU A 33 -1.34 3.73 -12.05
C LEU A 33 -0.08 4.57 -12.24
N LYS A 34 -0.09 5.80 -11.74
CA LYS A 34 1.11 6.64 -11.66
C LYS A 34 1.76 6.42 -10.29
N VAL A 35 2.85 5.67 -10.23
CA VAL A 35 3.55 5.32 -8.99
C VAL A 35 5.00 5.79 -9.05
N ASN A 36 5.40 6.64 -8.11
CA ASN A 36 6.77 7.19 -8.03
C ASN A 36 7.26 7.77 -9.37
N GLY A 37 6.38 8.51 -10.05
CA GLY A 37 6.68 9.14 -11.35
C GLY A 37 6.63 8.20 -12.56
N LYS A 38 6.37 6.90 -12.38
CA LYS A 38 6.26 5.91 -13.47
C LYS A 38 4.81 5.49 -13.66
N THR A 39 4.46 5.12 -14.88
CA THR A 39 3.15 4.53 -15.19
C THR A 39 3.26 3.02 -15.19
N GLU A 40 2.49 2.37 -14.32
CA GLU A 40 2.45 0.93 -14.13
C GLU A 40 1.09 0.37 -14.58
N GLN A 41 1.11 -0.77 -15.29
CA GLN A 41 -0.10 -1.47 -15.73
C GLN A 41 -0.31 -2.69 -14.83
N ILE A 42 -1.44 -2.74 -14.13
CA ILE A 42 -1.74 -3.77 -13.14
C ILE A 42 -3.09 -4.41 -13.44
N ASP A 43 -3.10 -5.74 -13.51
CA ASP A 43 -4.32 -6.54 -13.68
C ASP A 43 -4.68 -7.19 -12.33
N VAL A 44 -5.67 -6.63 -11.64
CA VAL A 44 -6.10 -7.06 -10.30
C VAL A 44 -7.59 -6.88 -10.09
N ASP A 45 -8.13 -7.50 -9.05
CA ASP A 45 -9.49 -7.23 -8.60
C ASP A 45 -9.62 -5.75 -8.17
N PRO A 46 -10.64 -5.01 -8.64
CA PRO A 46 -10.89 -3.61 -8.29
C PRO A 46 -10.97 -3.32 -6.79
N THR A 47 -11.32 -4.31 -5.98
CA THR A 47 -11.42 -4.20 -4.52
C THR A 47 -10.09 -4.44 -3.81
N THR A 48 -9.03 -4.84 -4.53
CA THR A 48 -7.71 -5.07 -3.95
C THR A 48 -7.21 -3.80 -3.25
N PRO A 49 -6.85 -3.85 -1.96
CA PRO A 49 -6.25 -2.71 -1.28
C PRO A 49 -4.95 -2.28 -1.96
N MET A 50 -4.75 -0.97 -2.12
CA MET A 50 -3.57 -0.38 -2.75
C MET A 50 -2.26 -0.89 -2.12
N LEU A 51 -2.26 -1.14 -0.80
CA LEU A 51 -1.11 -1.71 -0.08
C LEU A 51 -0.59 -2.99 -0.75
N TRP A 52 -1.46 -3.92 -1.11
CA TRP A 52 -1.06 -5.20 -1.70
C TRP A 52 -0.63 -5.03 -3.16
N VAL A 53 -1.23 -4.10 -3.89
CA VAL A 53 -0.75 -3.74 -5.23
C VAL A 53 0.69 -3.23 -5.17
N LEU A 54 0.99 -2.31 -4.26
CA LEU A 54 2.33 -1.77 -4.08
C LEU A 54 3.33 -2.87 -3.69
N ARG A 55 2.99 -3.71 -2.71
CA ARG A 55 3.92 -4.71 -2.16
C ARG A 55 4.06 -5.96 -3.02
N ASP A 56 2.94 -6.52 -3.48
CA ASP A 56 2.93 -7.85 -4.11
C ASP A 56 3.09 -7.78 -5.63
N HIS A 57 2.55 -6.75 -6.28
CA HIS A 57 2.68 -6.57 -7.72
C HIS A 57 3.89 -5.71 -8.09
N LEU A 58 4.05 -4.54 -7.46
CA LEU A 58 5.13 -3.60 -7.77
C LEU A 58 6.41 -3.81 -6.96
N LYS A 59 6.40 -4.70 -5.96
CA LYS A 59 7.54 -5.02 -5.08
C LYS A 59 8.08 -3.82 -4.28
N LEU A 60 7.23 -2.80 -4.07
CA LEU A 60 7.53 -1.64 -3.22
C LEU A 60 7.22 -2.00 -1.77
N VAL A 61 8.19 -2.61 -1.09
CA VAL A 61 8.01 -3.21 0.24
C VAL A 61 8.28 -2.25 1.41
N GLY A 62 8.69 -1.02 1.13
CA GLY A 62 8.89 0.04 2.13
C GLY A 62 7.58 0.42 2.84
N THR A 63 6.46 0.46 2.11
CA THR A 63 5.13 0.58 2.70
C THR A 63 4.76 -0.68 3.47
N LYS A 64 4.42 -0.57 4.77
CA LYS A 64 4.25 -1.72 5.67
C LYS A 64 2.78 -2.04 5.97
N PHE A 65 2.48 -3.33 6.16
CA PHE A 65 1.21 -3.79 6.72
C PHE A 65 1.32 -3.81 8.25
N GLY A 66 0.38 -3.19 8.96
CA GLY A 66 0.26 -3.25 10.41
C GLY A 66 -1.14 -3.72 10.81
N CYS A 67 -2.03 -2.78 11.20
CA CYS A 67 -3.37 -3.11 11.71
C CYS A 67 -4.36 -3.59 10.63
N GLY A 68 -4.20 -3.21 9.37
CA GLY A 68 -5.15 -3.52 8.29
C GLY A 68 -6.49 -2.78 8.34
N ILE A 69 -6.69 -1.85 9.29
CA ILE A 69 -7.93 -1.10 9.53
C ILE A 69 -7.73 0.42 9.51
N ALA A 70 -6.70 0.90 8.82
CA ALA A 70 -6.34 2.31 8.64
C ALA A 70 -6.00 3.09 9.92
N GLN A 71 -5.68 2.44 11.05
CA GLN A 71 -5.39 3.11 12.33
C GLN A 71 -3.90 3.37 12.54
N CYS A 72 -3.03 2.35 12.42
CA CYS A 72 -1.64 2.43 12.87
C CYS A 72 -0.71 3.32 12.03
N GLY A 73 -1.07 3.66 10.83
CA GLY A 73 -0.27 4.52 9.95
C GLY A 73 0.90 3.87 9.22
N ALA A 74 1.29 2.62 9.52
CA ALA A 74 2.43 1.95 8.88
C ALA A 74 2.31 1.84 7.34
N CYS A 75 1.09 1.83 6.82
CA CYS A 75 0.79 1.74 5.39
C CYS A 75 0.57 3.10 4.70
N THR A 76 0.98 4.21 5.32
CA THR A 76 0.79 5.54 4.74
C THR A 76 1.61 5.72 3.47
N VAL A 77 0.93 6.25 2.45
CA VAL A 77 1.51 6.72 1.19
C VAL A 77 0.89 8.07 0.84
N HIS A 78 1.46 8.79 -0.13
CA HIS A 78 0.78 9.95 -0.68
C HIS A 78 -0.10 9.55 -1.86
N LEU A 79 -1.30 10.12 -1.90
CA LEU A 79 -2.18 10.12 -3.06
C LEU A 79 -2.40 11.58 -3.46
N GLY A 80 -1.73 12.02 -4.52
CA GLY A 80 -1.52 13.45 -4.77
C GLY A 80 -0.79 14.09 -3.58
N ASP A 81 -1.36 15.13 -3.00
CA ASP A 81 -0.81 15.85 -1.85
C ASP A 81 -1.31 15.36 -0.49
N ASN A 82 -2.05 14.24 -0.46
CA ASN A 82 -2.67 13.76 0.76
C ASN A 82 -2.00 12.47 1.27
N ALA A 83 -1.71 12.42 2.57
CA ALA A 83 -1.34 11.18 3.24
C ALA A 83 -2.59 10.28 3.38
N VAL A 84 -2.53 9.04 2.88
CA VAL A 84 -3.63 8.08 2.93
C VAL A 84 -3.18 6.73 3.45
N ARG A 85 -4.07 6.00 4.08
CA ARG A 85 -3.83 4.64 4.61
C ARG A 85 -4.14 3.61 3.51
N SER A 86 -3.11 3.11 2.84
CA SER A 86 -3.23 2.23 1.67
C SER A 86 -3.86 0.86 1.96
N CYS A 87 -3.90 0.41 3.20
CA CYS A 87 -4.47 -0.88 3.57
C CYS A 87 -6.00 -0.96 3.45
N GLN A 88 -6.70 0.18 3.43
CA GLN A 88 -8.16 0.26 3.30
C GLN A 88 -8.61 0.97 2.02
N LEU A 89 -7.68 1.48 1.21
CA LEU A 89 -8.01 2.14 -0.04
C LEU A 89 -8.03 1.11 -1.18
N PRO A 90 -9.21 0.78 -1.76
CA PRO A 90 -9.28 -0.11 -2.92
C PRO A 90 -8.64 0.53 -4.14
N ILE A 91 -8.01 -0.27 -5.00
CA ILE A 91 -7.29 0.25 -6.17
C ILE A 91 -8.22 1.01 -7.13
N SER A 92 -9.47 0.62 -7.22
CA SER A 92 -10.49 1.32 -8.02
C SER A 92 -10.79 2.75 -7.57
N ALA A 93 -10.48 3.10 -6.31
CA ALA A 93 -10.70 4.43 -5.78
C ALA A 93 -9.51 5.39 -6.00
N VAL A 94 -8.38 4.90 -6.49
CA VAL A 94 -7.18 5.72 -6.74
C VAL A 94 -7.38 6.70 -7.90
N GLY A 95 -8.10 6.28 -8.94
CA GLY A 95 -8.31 7.09 -10.14
C GLY A 95 -7.01 7.43 -10.85
N GLU A 96 -6.88 8.67 -11.31
CA GLU A 96 -5.68 9.17 -12.02
C GLU A 96 -4.65 9.84 -11.11
N GLN A 97 -4.87 9.83 -9.81
CA GLN A 97 -3.99 10.49 -8.85
C GLN A 97 -2.62 9.78 -8.78
N ALA A 98 -1.57 10.58 -8.63
CA ALA A 98 -0.22 10.05 -8.45
C ALA A 98 -0.06 9.45 -7.05
N ILE A 99 0.53 8.26 -7.00
CA ILE A 99 0.91 7.57 -5.77
C ILE A 99 2.40 7.81 -5.53
N THR A 100 2.76 8.29 -4.34
CA THR A 100 4.16 8.35 -3.90
C THR A 100 4.33 7.48 -2.67
N THR A 101 5.23 6.52 -2.73
CA THR A 101 5.63 5.67 -1.61
C THR A 101 6.92 6.21 -0.99
N ILE A 102 7.37 5.59 0.13
CA ILE A 102 8.63 5.99 0.78
C ILE A 102 9.84 5.87 -0.17
N GLU A 103 9.81 4.91 -1.09
CA GLU A 103 10.86 4.71 -2.09
C GLU A 103 10.91 5.84 -3.14
N GLY A 104 9.80 6.55 -3.33
CA GLY A 104 9.69 7.65 -4.29
C GLY A 104 9.60 9.03 -3.64
N LEU A 105 9.73 9.14 -2.31
CA LEU A 105 9.65 10.42 -1.61
C LEU A 105 10.83 11.34 -1.98
N SER A 106 12.00 10.76 -2.16
CA SER A 106 13.18 11.41 -2.77
C SER A 106 14.05 10.36 -3.44
N GLU A 107 14.79 10.76 -4.47
CA GLU A 107 15.61 9.85 -5.29
C GLU A 107 16.74 9.19 -4.48
N ASN A 108 17.35 9.94 -3.55
CA ASN A 108 18.52 9.51 -2.80
C ASN A 108 18.24 9.35 -1.29
N GLY A 109 16.98 9.35 -0.86
CA GLY A 109 16.64 9.33 0.57
C GLY A 109 16.99 10.66 1.29
N ASP A 110 17.09 11.76 0.56
CA ASP A 110 17.58 13.05 1.04
C ASP A 110 16.46 14.08 1.30
N HIS A 111 15.20 13.64 1.32
CA HIS A 111 14.09 14.49 1.74
C HIS A 111 14.35 15.05 3.16
N PRO A 112 14.08 16.34 3.45
CA PRO A 112 14.36 16.94 4.75
C PRO A 112 13.87 16.12 5.94
N VAL A 113 12.66 15.55 5.88
CA VAL A 113 12.13 14.68 6.93
C VAL A 113 12.95 13.40 7.07
N GLN A 114 13.43 12.79 5.97
CA GLN A 114 14.27 11.60 6.03
C GLN A 114 15.62 11.91 6.68
N LYS A 115 16.23 13.06 6.35
CA LYS A 115 17.48 13.51 6.97
C LYS A 115 17.31 13.74 8.47
N ALA A 116 16.28 14.49 8.86
CA ALA A 116 15.99 14.72 10.28
C ALA A 116 15.77 13.40 11.04
N TRP A 117 15.11 12.40 10.42
CA TRP A 117 14.91 11.09 11.02
C TRP A 117 16.22 10.35 11.31
N ILE A 118 17.23 10.53 10.46
CA ILE A 118 18.56 9.94 10.61
C ILE A 118 19.36 10.74 11.65
N GLU A 119 19.35 12.06 11.56
CA GLU A 119 20.12 12.97 12.43
C GLU A 119 19.69 12.86 13.89
N GLU A 120 18.39 12.68 14.14
CA GLU A 120 17.82 12.56 15.48
C GLU A 120 17.78 11.11 16.01
N ASP A 121 18.26 10.14 15.23
CA ASP A 121 18.30 8.70 15.58
C ASP A 121 16.94 8.17 16.09
N VAL A 122 15.85 8.55 15.43
CA VAL A 122 14.46 8.36 15.91
C VAL A 122 14.03 6.89 15.91
N TYR A 123 14.61 6.06 15.05
CA TYR A 123 14.15 4.69 14.81
C TYR A 123 14.53 3.72 15.93
N GLN A 124 13.62 2.77 16.21
CA GLN A 124 13.89 1.58 17.01
C GLN A 124 13.96 0.37 16.08
N CYS A 125 12.86 -0.41 15.94
CA CYS A 125 12.81 -1.52 14.99
C CYS A 125 12.63 -1.08 13.53
N GLY A 126 12.23 0.17 13.29
CA GLY A 126 12.07 0.77 11.97
C GLY A 126 10.78 0.41 11.20
N TYR A 127 9.93 -0.48 11.75
CA TYR A 127 8.76 -0.97 11.01
C TYR A 127 7.72 0.12 10.69
N CYS A 128 7.44 1.04 11.63
CA CYS A 128 6.50 2.15 11.45
C CYS A 128 7.10 3.37 10.74
N GLN A 129 8.41 3.43 10.60
CA GLN A 129 9.17 4.60 10.17
C GLN A 129 8.73 5.13 8.80
N ALA A 130 8.59 4.25 7.80
CA ALA A 130 8.16 4.67 6.47
C ALA A 130 6.81 5.40 6.50
N GLY A 131 5.84 4.86 7.23
CA GLY A 131 4.52 5.47 7.39
C GLY A 131 4.54 6.80 8.12
N GLN A 132 5.38 6.92 9.16
CA GLN A 132 5.53 8.17 9.91
C GLN A 132 6.19 9.26 9.07
N ILE A 133 7.26 8.95 8.34
CA ILE A 133 7.93 9.88 7.42
C ILE A 133 6.95 10.37 6.34
N MET A 134 6.17 9.45 5.74
CA MET A 134 5.17 9.82 4.73
C MET A 134 4.09 10.73 5.32
N ASN A 135 3.63 10.48 6.56
CA ASN A 135 2.65 11.34 7.22
C ASN A 135 3.24 12.72 7.53
N ALA A 136 4.42 12.77 8.16
CA ALA A 136 5.10 14.01 8.52
C ALA A 136 5.41 14.87 7.29
N SER A 137 5.89 14.27 6.20
CA SER A 137 6.22 15.01 4.96
C SER A 137 4.99 15.64 4.31
N ALA A 138 3.84 14.93 4.27
CA ALA A 138 2.59 15.48 3.76
C ALA A 138 2.03 16.60 4.65
N PHE A 139 2.16 16.45 5.96
CA PHE A 139 1.73 17.46 6.93
C PHE A 139 2.57 18.74 6.81
N LEU A 140 3.90 18.63 6.82
CA LEU A 140 4.81 19.76 6.72
C LEU A 140 4.73 20.49 5.36
N LYS A 141 4.40 19.77 4.28
CA LYS A 141 4.13 20.40 2.97
C LYS A 141 2.96 21.38 3.04
N LYS A 142 1.94 21.07 3.84
CA LYS A 142 0.72 21.89 4.00
C LYS A 142 0.87 22.93 5.10
N ASN A 143 1.66 22.63 6.12
CA ASN A 143 1.91 23.49 7.28
C ASN A 143 3.42 23.58 7.53
N PRO A 144 4.15 24.52 6.87
CA PRO A 144 5.61 24.61 6.94
C PRO A 144 6.16 25.05 8.31
N ASN A 145 5.35 25.69 9.13
CA ASN A 145 5.75 26.21 10.45
C ASN A 145 4.70 25.81 11.51
N PRO A 146 4.56 24.50 11.79
CA PRO A 146 3.59 24.03 12.76
C PRO A 146 4.02 24.33 14.18
N SER A 147 3.05 24.51 15.09
CA SER A 147 3.26 24.45 16.53
C SER A 147 3.43 22.98 16.99
N ASP A 148 3.97 22.82 18.21
CA ASP A 148 4.15 21.48 18.80
C ASP A 148 2.81 20.72 18.91
N VAL A 149 1.73 21.41 19.27
CA VAL A 149 0.39 20.83 19.36
C VAL A 149 -0.11 20.33 18.00
N GLU A 150 0.12 21.08 16.91
CA GLU A 150 -0.25 20.66 15.56
C GLU A 150 0.57 19.46 15.08
N ILE A 151 1.84 19.37 15.50
CA ILE A 151 2.69 18.20 15.23
C ILE A 151 2.15 16.97 15.96
N GLU A 152 1.85 17.10 17.26
CA GLU A 152 1.28 16.02 18.07
C GLU A 152 -0.02 15.52 17.46
N ASP A 153 -0.95 16.42 17.13
CA ASP A 153 -2.23 16.06 16.52
C ASP A 153 -2.05 15.36 15.16
N ALA A 154 -1.17 15.86 14.31
CA ALA A 154 -0.91 15.29 12.98
C ALA A 154 -0.29 13.88 13.08
N MET A 155 0.57 13.64 14.10
CA MET A 155 1.28 12.38 14.27
C MET A 155 0.55 11.36 15.16
N ASN A 156 -0.50 11.77 15.87
CA ASN A 156 -1.25 10.92 16.81
C ASN A 156 -1.89 9.68 16.16
N GLY A 157 -2.13 9.72 14.86
CA GLY A 157 -2.65 8.60 14.08
C GLY A 157 -1.59 7.58 13.62
N ASN A 158 -0.33 7.67 14.11
CA ASN A 158 0.75 6.73 13.82
C ASN A 158 1.14 6.02 15.12
N ILE A 159 0.75 4.75 15.26
CA ILE A 159 0.91 3.93 16.47
C ILE A 159 1.94 2.84 16.22
#